data_86e307364f9398a146dfcb61995ac8b2
#
_entry.id   86e307364f9398a146dfcb61995ac8b2
#
_cell.length_a   1.000
_cell.length_b   1.000
_cell.length_c   1.000
_cell.angle_alpha   90.00
_cell.angle_beta   90.00
_cell.angle_gamma   90.00
#
_symmetry.space_group_name_H-M   'P 1'
#
loop_
_entity.id
_entity.type
_entity.pdbx_description
1 polymer ?
#
loop_
_entity_poly.entity_id
_entity_poly.type
_entity_poly.pdbx_seq_one_letter_code
_entity_poly.pdbx_strand_id
1 'polypeptide(L)'
;LNDARGRDHYPNAWSLAMAGGGIRGGVVHGSTDALGIEVSEGRVDQRNLFATIFSALGIDPYQEYELPGLPTFHRVEGKAAPIKELLV
;
A
#
# COMPACT_ATOMS: atom_id res chain seq x y z
N LEU A 1 9.54 2.63 25.82
CA LEU A 1 8.33 2.06 26.39
C LEU A 1 7.35 3.16 26.76
N ASN A 2 6.07 2.93 26.55
CA ASN A 2 5.01 3.84 26.96
C ASN A 2 4.63 3.59 28.44
N ASP A 3 3.70 4.40 28.96
CA ASP A 3 3.27 4.33 30.36
C ASP A 3 2.60 2.98 30.70
N ALA A 4 2.08 2.27 29.72
CA ALA A 4 1.49 0.94 29.90
C ALA A 4 2.51 -0.20 29.76
N ARG A 5 3.80 0.12 29.72
CA ARG A 5 4.93 -0.80 29.53
C ARG A 5 4.89 -1.53 28.17
N GLY A 6 4.20 -0.98 27.21
CA GLY A 6 4.23 -1.43 25.82
C GLY A 6 4.99 -0.47 24.94
N ARG A 7 4.97 -0.75 23.66
CA ARG A 7 5.53 0.13 22.62
C ARG A 7 4.40 0.75 21.83
N ASP A 8 4.56 2.02 21.50
CA ASP A 8 3.61 2.67 20.63
C ASP A 8 3.84 2.29 19.16
N HIS A 9 2.81 2.46 18.35
CA HIS A 9 2.94 2.31 16.92
C HIS A 9 3.85 3.39 16.35
N TYR A 10 4.59 3.03 15.31
CA TYR A 10 5.45 3.99 14.61
C TYR A 10 4.90 4.23 13.21
N PRO A 11 4.32 5.41 12.94
CA PRO A 11 3.61 5.64 11.68
C PRO A 11 4.50 6.06 10.49
N ASN A 12 5.74 6.46 10.73
CA ASN A 12 6.57 7.07 9.68
C ASN A 12 7.23 6.07 8.75
N ALA A 13 7.46 4.85 9.22
CA ALA A 13 8.04 3.79 8.41
C ALA A 13 7.71 2.43 9.04
N TRP A 14 7.32 1.46 8.22
CA TRP A 14 7.02 0.11 8.68
C TRP A 14 7.07 -0.85 7.50
N SER A 15 7.03 -2.12 7.77
CA SER A 15 7.18 -3.17 6.78
C SER A 15 5.91 -3.96 6.60
N LEU A 16 5.72 -4.47 5.39
CA LEU A 16 4.59 -5.29 5.02
C LEU A 16 5.10 -6.46 4.18
N ALA A 17 4.50 -7.62 4.35
CA ALA A 17 4.78 -8.78 3.52
C ALA A 17 3.53 -9.18 2.74
N MET A 18 3.72 -9.53 1.47
CA MET A 18 2.64 -9.98 0.59
C MET A 18 3.07 -11.25 -0.13
N ALA A 19 2.12 -12.15 -0.34
CA ALA A 19 2.35 -13.37 -1.11
C ALA A 19 1.05 -13.82 -1.76
N GLY A 20 1.15 -14.54 -2.86
CA GLY A 20 -0.01 -15.12 -3.53
C GLY A 20 0.01 -14.91 -5.02
N GLY A 21 -1.10 -15.25 -5.67
CA GLY A 21 -1.27 -15.09 -7.12
C GLY A 21 -1.19 -13.63 -7.53
N GLY A 22 -0.48 -13.36 -8.62
CA GLY A 22 -0.30 -12.00 -9.09
C GLY A 22 0.81 -11.22 -8.40
N ILE A 23 1.34 -11.72 -7.28
CA ILE A 23 2.44 -11.09 -6.55
C ILE A 23 3.75 -11.78 -6.90
N ARG A 24 4.76 -10.99 -7.23
CA ARG A 24 6.10 -11.50 -7.56
C ARG A 24 6.81 -11.91 -6.27
N GLY A 25 7.28 -13.15 -6.21
CA GLY A 25 8.01 -13.65 -5.06
C GLY A 25 9.49 -13.20 -5.06
N GLY A 26 10.06 -13.13 -3.87
CA GLY A 26 11.48 -12.86 -3.71
C GLY A 26 11.91 -11.42 -3.97
N VAL A 27 10.98 -10.48 -3.97
CA VAL A 27 11.25 -9.07 -4.27
C VAL A 27 11.11 -8.24 -2.99
N VAL A 28 12.03 -7.32 -2.81
CA VAL A 28 11.94 -6.30 -1.77
C VAL A 28 11.79 -4.94 -2.46
N HIS A 29 10.77 -4.19 -2.08
CA HIS A 29 10.51 -2.86 -2.61
C HIS A 29 10.62 -1.82 -1.51
N GLY A 30 11.42 -0.79 -1.78
CA GLY A 30 11.61 0.31 -0.86
C GLY A 30 12.63 0.04 0.24
N SER A 31 13.07 1.10 0.86
CA SER A 31 14.01 1.05 1.98
C SER A 31 13.83 2.27 2.87
N THR A 32 14.27 2.13 4.11
CA THR A 32 14.31 3.25 5.06
C THR A 32 15.71 3.84 5.13
N ASP A 33 15.87 4.91 5.89
CA ASP A 33 17.19 5.38 6.27
C ASP A 33 17.88 4.39 7.22
N ALA A 34 19.13 4.65 7.57
CA ALA A 34 19.93 3.71 8.34
C ALA A 34 19.36 3.39 9.73
N LEU A 35 18.54 4.27 10.28
CA LEU A 35 17.93 4.10 11.60
C LEU A 35 16.49 3.63 11.56
N GLY A 36 15.92 3.46 10.36
CA GLY A 36 14.54 3.05 10.22
C GLY A 36 13.52 4.13 10.59
N ILE A 37 13.92 5.38 10.55
CA ILE A 37 13.09 6.51 10.98
C ILE A 37 12.13 6.96 9.88
N GLU A 38 12.62 7.04 8.65
CA GLU A 38 11.84 7.48 7.50
C GLU A 38 12.10 6.61 6.28
N VAL A 39 11.13 6.59 5.36
CA VAL A 39 11.31 5.93 4.07
C VAL A 39 12.23 6.80 3.22
N SER A 40 13.31 6.20 2.71
CA SER A 40 14.27 6.88 1.85
C SER A 40 14.05 6.60 0.36
N GLU A 41 13.63 5.38 0.01
CA GLU A 41 13.38 4.98 -1.37
C GLU A 41 12.10 4.14 -1.47
N GLY A 42 11.44 4.23 -2.62
CA GLY A 42 10.28 3.39 -2.89
C GLY A 42 9.11 3.64 -1.97
N ARG A 43 8.83 4.90 -1.68
CA ARG A 43 7.72 5.26 -0.80
C ARG A 43 6.40 4.72 -1.32
N VAL A 44 5.65 4.06 -0.46
CA VAL A 44 4.34 3.49 -0.75
C VAL A 44 3.35 4.05 0.26
N ASP A 45 2.28 4.64 -0.20
CA ASP A 45 1.19 4.99 0.67
C ASP A 45 0.06 3.95 0.57
N GLN A 46 -0.95 4.13 1.39
CA GLN A 46 -2.08 3.23 1.47
C GLN A 46 -2.78 3.05 0.13
N ARG A 47 -2.86 4.09 -0.68
CA ARG A 47 -3.52 4.03 -2.00
C ARG A 47 -2.73 3.19 -2.98
N ASN A 48 -1.40 3.30 -2.98
CA ASN A 48 -0.53 2.45 -3.79
C ASN A 48 -0.70 0.98 -3.41
N LEU A 49 -0.77 0.69 -2.12
CA LEU A 49 -0.97 -0.65 -1.61
C LEU A 49 -2.31 -1.23 -2.10
N PHE A 50 -3.39 -0.49 -1.95
CA PHE A 50 -4.70 -0.95 -2.41
C PHE A 50 -4.75 -1.15 -3.92
N ALA A 51 -4.15 -0.25 -4.70
CA ALA A 51 -4.06 -0.41 -6.15
C ALA A 51 -3.29 -1.68 -6.52
N THR A 52 -2.23 -2.00 -5.79
CA THR A 52 -1.44 -3.22 -5.99
C THR A 52 -2.27 -4.47 -5.69
N ILE A 53 -2.99 -4.49 -4.57
CA ILE A 53 -3.83 -5.62 -4.18
C ILE A 53 -4.92 -5.86 -5.23
N PHE A 54 -5.64 -4.83 -5.66
CA PHE A 54 -6.67 -4.97 -6.67
C PHE A 54 -6.10 -5.45 -7.99
N SER A 55 -4.96 -4.91 -8.41
CA SER A 55 -4.30 -5.34 -9.65
C SER A 55 -3.87 -6.80 -9.59
N ALA A 56 -3.34 -7.26 -8.45
CA ALA A 56 -2.95 -8.65 -8.25
C ALA A 56 -4.15 -9.60 -8.35
N LEU A 57 -5.32 -9.15 -7.92
CA LEU A 57 -6.56 -9.92 -7.99
C LEU A 57 -7.24 -9.84 -9.38
N GLY A 58 -6.67 -9.09 -10.31
CA GLY A 58 -7.27 -8.89 -11.62
C GLY A 58 -8.45 -7.93 -11.62
N ILE A 59 -8.56 -7.09 -10.61
CA ILE A 59 -9.64 -6.12 -10.46
C ILE A 59 -9.10 -4.74 -10.80
N ASP A 60 -9.85 -3.99 -11.64
CA ASP A 60 -9.46 -2.63 -12.00
C ASP A 60 -9.50 -1.72 -10.75
N PRO A 61 -8.35 -1.16 -10.30
CA PRO A 61 -8.33 -0.31 -9.12
C PRO A 61 -8.99 1.06 -9.35
N TYR A 62 -9.24 1.43 -10.60
CA TYR A 62 -9.77 2.74 -10.94
C TYR A 62 -11.28 2.72 -11.24
N GLN A 63 -11.94 1.62 -10.92
CA GLN A 63 -13.38 1.49 -11.12
C GLN A 63 -14.14 2.55 -10.33
N GLU A 64 -15.02 3.26 -11.01
CA GLU A 64 -15.90 4.25 -10.41
C GLU A 64 -17.26 3.63 -10.09
N TYR A 65 -17.86 4.11 -9.02
CA TYR A 65 -19.19 3.70 -8.60
C TYR A 65 -20.08 4.93 -8.44
N GLU A 66 -21.24 4.90 -9.08
CA GLU A 66 -22.22 5.98 -9.00
C GLU A 66 -23.49 5.47 -8.34
N LEU A 67 -23.94 6.19 -7.32
CA LEU A 67 -25.19 5.91 -6.63
C LEU A 67 -26.05 7.16 -6.65
N PRO A 68 -27.40 7.04 -6.81
CA PRO A 68 -28.28 8.20 -6.82
C PRO A 68 -28.14 9.04 -5.56
N GLY A 69 -27.94 10.35 -5.74
CA GLY A 69 -27.83 11.28 -4.64
C GLY A 69 -26.50 11.29 -3.89
N LEU A 70 -25.51 10.54 -4.36
CA LEU A 70 -24.20 10.47 -3.72
C LEU A 70 -23.10 10.86 -4.71
N PRO A 71 -21.95 11.34 -4.20
CA PRO A 71 -20.78 11.57 -5.07
C PRO A 71 -20.30 10.27 -5.72
N THR A 72 -19.58 10.38 -6.82
CA THR A 72 -18.92 9.24 -7.45
C THR A 72 -17.84 8.69 -6.53
N PHE A 73 -17.86 7.38 -6.33
CA PHE A 73 -16.85 6.69 -5.54
C PHE A 73 -15.84 6.00 -6.44
N HIS A 74 -14.57 6.01 -6.02
CA HIS A 74 -13.52 5.26 -6.67
C HIS A 74 -13.07 4.11 -5.77
N ARG A 75 -12.71 2.97 -6.38
CA ARG A 75 -12.19 1.83 -5.64
C ARG A 75 -10.88 2.20 -4.94
N VAL A 76 -10.03 2.97 -5.61
CA VAL A 76 -8.83 3.55 -5.03
C VAL A 76 -8.86 5.05 -5.27
N GLU A 77 -8.73 5.83 -4.20
CA GLU A 77 -8.74 7.28 -4.29
C GLU A 77 -7.53 7.83 -5.04
N GLY A 78 -7.74 8.94 -5.77
CA GLY A 78 -6.65 9.70 -6.38
C GLY A 78 -5.93 9.00 -7.52
N LYS A 79 -6.45 7.89 -8.03
CA LYS A 79 -5.84 7.12 -9.13
C LYS A 79 -4.37 6.79 -8.86
N ALA A 80 -4.03 6.47 -7.60
CA ALA A 80 -2.68 6.07 -7.23
C ALA A 80 -2.25 4.81 -8.00
N ALA A 81 -1.00 4.79 -8.45
CA ALA A 81 -0.48 3.68 -9.23
C ALA A 81 -0.19 2.45 -8.38
N PRO A 82 -0.40 1.23 -8.90
CA PRO A 82 0.07 0.03 -8.23
C PRO A 82 1.61 -0.03 -8.24
N ILE A 83 2.16 -0.82 -7.32
CA ILE A 83 3.61 -1.02 -7.23
C ILE A 83 3.99 -2.10 -8.25
N LYS A 84 4.38 -1.69 -9.44
CA LYS A 84 4.63 -2.59 -10.57
C LYS A 84 5.69 -3.64 -10.27
N GLU A 85 6.70 -3.28 -9.52
CA GLU A 85 7.82 -4.17 -9.17
C GLU A 85 7.38 -5.37 -8.34
N LEU A 86 6.24 -5.29 -7.67
CA LEU A 86 5.67 -6.37 -6.86
C LEU A 86 4.70 -7.26 -7.64
N LEU A 87 4.35 -6.88 -8.85
CA LEU A 87 3.37 -7.62 -9.67
C LEU A 87 4.07 -8.52 -10.69
N VAL A 88 3.44 -9.64 -10.94
CA VAL A 88 3.91 -10.58 -11.96
C VAL A 88 3.68 -10.02 -13.36
#